data_f63620024256968ac0da3f968f64d62a
#
_entry.id   f63620024256968ac0da3f968f64d62a
#
_cell.length_a   1.000
_cell.length_b   1.000
_cell.length_c   1.000
_cell.angle_alpha   90.00
_cell.angle_beta   90.00
_cell.angle_gamma   90.00
#
_symmetry.space_group_name_H-M   'P 1'
#
loop_
_entity.id
_entity.type
_entity.pdbx_description
1 polymer ?
#
loop_
_entity_poly.entity_id
_entity_poly.type
_entity_poly.pdbx_seq_one_letter_code
_entity_poly.pdbx_strand_id
1 'polypeptide(L)'
;DMDNELIFAYRKFLNAFDDFSITGAHKEFEILENILNSTATLLADFDIQPKSEPEVYKPMINICKTAFPDNKSCSFKFQKTAKCYNPDILIPSLECAIEFKYVKDEKELNRTMDEILADVEGYKGNPSYSVFYSVFYAVGSFCSPQRFNCMWEEKHFPDNWKGIYVQGK
;
A
#
# COMPACT_ATOMS: atom_id res chain seq x y z
N ASP A 1 -45.50 17.67 -11.17
CA ASP A 1 -45.11 16.86 -12.32
C ASP A 1 -44.36 15.64 -11.79
N MET A 2 -45.06 14.52 -11.67
CA MET A 2 -44.64 13.28 -10.99
C MET A 2 -43.30 12.74 -11.51
N ASP A 3 -43.01 12.95 -12.80
CA ASP A 3 -41.75 12.49 -13.41
C ASP A 3 -40.52 13.29 -12.89
N ASN A 4 -40.69 14.58 -12.66
CA ASN A 4 -39.61 15.42 -12.10
C ASN A 4 -39.30 15.11 -10.63
N GLU A 5 -40.31 14.78 -9.84
CA GLU A 5 -40.12 14.37 -8.43
C GLU A 5 -39.42 13.00 -8.36
N LEU A 6 -39.77 12.06 -9.23
CA LEU A 6 -39.14 10.73 -9.29
C LEU A 6 -37.66 10.85 -9.71
N ILE A 7 -37.36 11.66 -10.73
CA ILE A 7 -35.98 11.91 -11.18
C ILE A 7 -35.15 12.59 -10.07
N PHE A 8 -35.74 13.53 -9.36
CA PHE A 8 -35.05 14.21 -8.25
C PHE A 8 -34.76 13.24 -7.08
N ALA A 9 -35.75 12.40 -6.70
CA ALA A 9 -35.59 11.39 -5.66
C ALA A 9 -34.52 10.36 -6.04
N TYR A 10 -34.49 9.92 -7.33
CA TYR A 10 -33.50 8.98 -7.82
C TYR A 10 -32.08 9.55 -7.80
N ARG A 11 -31.90 10.81 -8.24
CA ARG A 11 -30.59 11.52 -8.15
C ARG A 11 -30.12 11.69 -6.71
N LYS A 12 -31.01 12.02 -5.80
CA LYS A 12 -30.67 12.13 -4.36
C LYS A 12 -30.25 10.79 -3.77
N PHE A 13 -30.89 9.70 -4.18
CA PHE A 13 -30.52 8.34 -3.79
C PHE A 13 -29.12 7.96 -4.33
N LEU A 14 -28.85 8.21 -5.60
CA LEU A 14 -27.55 7.94 -6.20
C LEU A 14 -26.44 8.73 -5.52
N ASN A 15 -26.63 10.01 -5.27
CA ASN A 15 -25.63 10.84 -4.56
C ASN A 15 -25.36 10.32 -3.14
N ALA A 16 -26.42 9.93 -2.41
CA ALA A 16 -26.25 9.35 -1.07
C ALA A 16 -25.53 7.98 -1.10
N PHE A 17 -25.73 7.20 -2.15
CA PHE A 17 -25.04 5.93 -2.35
C PHE A 17 -23.56 6.13 -2.71
N ASP A 18 -23.27 7.12 -3.57
CA ASP A 18 -21.88 7.49 -3.92
C ASP A 18 -21.14 8.03 -2.70
N ASP A 19 -21.75 8.92 -1.90
CA ASP A 19 -21.17 9.43 -0.66
C ASP A 19 -20.88 8.30 0.34
N PHE A 20 -21.79 7.34 0.48
CA PHE A 20 -21.61 6.19 1.35
C PHE A 20 -20.49 5.26 0.86
N SER A 21 -20.40 5.05 -0.44
CA SER A 21 -19.35 4.23 -1.07
C SER A 21 -17.98 4.87 -0.91
N ILE A 22 -17.85 6.17 -1.15
CA ILE A 22 -16.61 6.94 -0.97
C ILE A 22 -16.17 6.91 0.50
N THR A 23 -17.10 7.10 1.44
CA THR A 23 -16.80 7.06 2.89
C THR A 23 -16.37 5.66 3.33
N GLY A 24 -16.97 4.60 2.76
CA GLY A 24 -16.58 3.21 3.01
C GLY A 24 -15.16 2.91 2.53
N ALA A 25 -14.84 3.25 1.29
CA ALA A 25 -13.50 3.04 0.73
C ALA A 25 -12.43 3.82 1.49
N HIS A 26 -12.71 5.08 1.90
CA HIS A 26 -11.79 5.86 2.70
C HIS A 26 -11.47 5.17 4.05
N LYS A 27 -12.49 4.61 4.71
CA LYS A 27 -12.32 3.88 5.97
C LYS A 27 -11.48 2.62 5.83
N GLU A 28 -11.63 1.90 4.73
CA GLU A 28 -10.84 0.70 4.44
C GLU A 28 -9.37 1.04 4.20
N PHE A 29 -9.06 2.15 3.50
CA PHE A 29 -7.70 2.64 3.35
C PHE A 29 -7.10 3.10 4.68
N GLU A 30 -7.86 3.75 5.57
CA GLU A 30 -7.40 4.10 6.93
C GLU A 30 -7.03 2.84 7.73
N ILE A 31 -7.84 1.79 7.67
CA ILE A 31 -7.55 0.51 8.32
C ILE A 31 -6.25 -0.09 7.75
N LEU A 32 -6.11 -0.11 6.43
CA LEU A 32 -4.91 -0.61 5.77
C LEU A 32 -3.67 0.17 6.20
N GLU A 33 -3.71 1.49 6.14
CA GLU A 33 -2.59 2.36 6.53
C GLU A 33 -2.21 2.17 8.01
N ASN A 34 -3.19 2.00 8.89
CA ASN A 34 -2.93 1.68 10.29
C ASN A 34 -2.21 0.33 10.47
N ILE A 35 -2.61 -0.69 9.73
CA ILE A 35 -1.93 -2.00 9.73
C ILE A 35 -0.50 -1.85 9.22
N LEU A 36 -0.29 -1.17 8.08
CA LEU A 36 1.03 -1.02 7.48
C LEU A 36 1.98 -0.19 8.36
N ASN A 37 1.50 0.91 8.95
CA ASN A 37 2.28 1.73 9.89
C ASN A 37 2.60 0.97 11.19
N SER A 38 1.78 0.00 11.58
CA SER A 38 1.99 -0.82 12.77
C SER A 38 2.87 -2.04 12.53
N THR A 39 3.42 -2.23 11.33
CA THR A 39 4.19 -3.44 10.95
C THR A 39 5.25 -3.81 12.00
N ALA A 40 6.08 -2.86 12.45
CA ALA A 40 7.14 -3.16 13.43
C ALA A 40 6.59 -3.59 14.80
N THR A 41 5.49 -2.97 15.25
CA THR A 41 4.81 -3.32 16.51
C THR A 41 4.18 -4.70 16.40
N LEU A 42 3.44 -4.97 15.33
CA LEU A 42 2.79 -6.26 15.10
C LEU A 42 3.80 -7.41 15.05
N LEU A 43 4.92 -7.22 14.36
CA LEU A 43 5.97 -8.24 14.32
C LEU A 43 6.59 -8.47 15.71
N ALA A 44 6.83 -7.40 16.48
CA ALA A 44 7.34 -7.51 17.83
C ALA A 44 6.35 -8.23 18.78
N ASP A 45 5.05 -7.98 18.66
CA ASP A 45 4.01 -8.63 19.47
C ASP A 45 3.90 -10.14 19.17
N PHE A 46 4.34 -10.58 18.00
CA PHE A 46 4.48 -11.99 17.62
C PHE A 46 5.88 -12.57 17.87
N ASP A 47 6.76 -11.87 18.61
CA ASP A 47 8.16 -12.26 18.85
C ASP A 47 8.97 -12.45 17.55
N ILE A 48 8.59 -11.78 16.48
CA ILE A 48 9.29 -11.83 15.19
C ILE A 48 10.29 -10.68 15.09
N GLN A 49 11.56 -11.03 14.95
CA GLN A 49 12.65 -10.10 14.64
C GLN A 49 13.17 -10.35 13.23
N PRO A 50 12.65 -9.66 12.22
CA PRO A 50 12.99 -9.91 10.83
C PRO A 50 14.49 -9.68 10.55
N LYS A 51 15.07 -10.56 9.78
CA LYS A 51 16.46 -10.48 9.27
C LYS A 51 16.50 -10.32 7.76
N SER A 52 15.33 -10.35 7.13
CA SER A 52 15.16 -10.29 5.68
C SER A 52 13.77 -9.77 5.32
N GLU A 53 13.62 -9.28 4.09
CA GLU A 53 12.36 -8.81 3.54
C GLU A 53 11.22 -9.87 3.61
N PRO A 54 11.46 -11.15 3.26
CA PRO A 54 10.43 -12.18 3.42
C PRO A 54 9.95 -12.41 4.86
N GLU A 55 10.79 -12.17 5.85
CA GLU A 55 10.39 -12.27 7.26
C GLU A 55 9.56 -11.08 7.73
N VAL A 56 9.56 -9.97 6.99
CA VAL A 56 8.66 -8.85 7.20
C VAL A 56 7.30 -9.12 6.55
N TYR A 57 7.26 -9.36 5.23
CA TYR A 57 5.99 -9.38 4.52
C TYR A 57 5.16 -10.66 4.73
N LYS A 58 5.77 -11.84 4.94
CA LYS A 58 5.02 -13.08 5.13
C LYS A 58 4.03 -13.05 6.31
N PRO A 59 4.42 -12.59 7.52
CA PRO A 59 3.47 -12.40 8.60
C PRO A 59 2.39 -11.36 8.24
N MET A 60 2.78 -10.28 7.57
CA MET A 60 1.86 -9.20 7.19
C MET A 60 0.78 -9.65 6.20
N ILE A 61 1.07 -10.61 5.30
CA ILE A 61 0.06 -11.24 4.45
C ILE A 61 -1.08 -11.82 5.29
N ASN A 62 -0.76 -12.57 6.36
CA ASN A 62 -1.75 -13.19 7.23
C ASN A 62 -2.53 -12.15 8.05
N ILE A 63 -1.87 -11.11 8.53
CA ILE A 63 -2.51 -10.01 9.26
C ILE A 63 -3.48 -9.26 8.35
N CYS A 64 -3.04 -8.87 7.15
CA CYS A 64 -3.90 -8.21 6.16
C CYS A 64 -5.09 -9.08 5.75
N LYS A 65 -4.95 -10.40 5.71
CA LYS A 65 -6.03 -11.34 5.40
C LYS A 65 -7.18 -11.30 6.41
N THR A 66 -6.90 -10.92 7.64
CA THR A 66 -7.92 -10.78 8.68
C THR A 66 -8.83 -9.59 8.42
N ALA A 67 -8.27 -8.48 7.94
CA ALA A 67 -9.03 -7.27 7.61
C ALA A 67 -9.57 -7.30 6.17
N PHE A 68 -8.83 -7.91 5.25
CA PHE A 68 -9.13 -7.97 3.81
C PHE A 68 -9.10 -9.43 3.35
N PRO A 69 -10.23 -10.17 3.44
CA PRO A 69 -10.27 -11.61 3.13
C PRO A 69 -9.97 -11.96 1.67
N ASP A 70 -10.11 -11.00 0.75
CA ASP A 70 -9.78 -11.14 -0.67
C ASP A 70 -8.29 -10.92 -0.98
N ASN A 71 -7.47 -10.61 0.03
CA ASN A 71 -6.02 -10.50 -0.06
C ASN A 71 -5.41 -11.72 -0.76
N LYS A 72 -4.56 -11.46 -1.72
CA LYS A 72 -3.79 -12.48 -2.46
C LYS A 72 -2.31 -12.25 -2.20
N SER A 73 -1.61 -13.30 -1.79
CA SER A 73 -0.16 -13.32 -1.83
C SER A 73 0.33 -13.49 -3.27
N CYS A 74 1.52 -13.00 -3.53
CA CYS A 74 2.10 -12.87 -4.85
C CYS A 74 2.26 -14.17 -5.64
N SER A 75 1.21 -14.64 -6.27
CA SER A 75 1.30 -15.55 -7.44
C SER A 75 0.93 -14.84 -8.75
N PHE A 76 0.53 -13.57 -8.67
CA PHE A 76 0.17 -12.75 -9.83
C PHE A 76 1.35 -11.88 -10.26
N LYS A 77 2.00 -12.29 -11.32
CA LYS A 77 3.04 -11.50 -11.98
C LYS A 77 2.38 -10.48 -12.89
N PHE A 78 2.63 -9.21 -12.68
CA PHE A 78 2.33 -8.18 -13.69
C PHE A 78 3.32 -8.38 -14.84
N GLN A 79 2.89 -9.08 -15.89
CA GLN A 79 3.72 -9.28 -17.07
C GLN A 79 3.64 -8.06 -17.99
N LYS A 80 4.74 -7.34 -18.11
CA LYS A 80 5.03 -6.51 -19.30
C LYS A 80 6.18 -7.16 -20.06
N THR A 81 6.28 -6.84 -21.34
CA THR A 81 7.12 -7.49 -22.36
C THR A 81 8.59 -7.74 -21.97
N ALA A 82 9.13 -7.03 -20.95
CA ALA A 82 10.53 -7.12 -20.54
C ALA A 82 10.76 -7.35 -19.03
N LYS A 83 9.75 -7.19 -18.16
CA LYS A 83 9.92 -7.30 -16.70
C LYS A 83 8.64 -7.80 -16.03
N CYS A 84 8.79 -8.67 -15.02
CA CYS A 84 7.69 -9.10 -14.16
C CYS A 84 7.75 -8.29 -12.86
N TYR A 85 6.63 -7.69 -12.47
CA TYR A 85 6.47 -6.97 -11.22
C TYR A 85 5.66 -7.84 -10.26
N ASN A 86 6.19 -8.05 -9.07
CA ASN A 86 5.61 -8.97 -8.09
C ASN A 86 5.43 -8.25 -6.75
N PRO A 87 4.33 -7.54 -6.53
CA PRO A 87 4.04 -6.98 -5.21
C PRO A 87 3.85 -8.12 -4.20
N ASP A 88 4.18 -7.87 -2.92
CA ASP A 88 4.09 -8.89 -1.87
C ASP A 88 2.64 -9.19 -1.49
N ILE A 89 1.78 -8.15 -1.50
CA ILE A 89 0.36 -8.23 -1.14
C ILE A 89 -0.48 -7.51 -2.19
N LEU A 90 -1.58 -8.16 -2.59
CA LEU A 90 -2.62 -7.60 -3.44
C LEU A 90 -3.95 -7.60 -2.71
N ILE A 91 -4.65 -6.48 -2.68
CA ILE A 91 -5.99 -6.33 -2.12
C ILE A 91 -6.94 -5.88 -3.24
N PRO A 92 -7.58 -6.83 -3.95
CA PRO A 92 -8.42 -6.52 -5.11
C PRO A 92 -9.60 -5.59 -4.80
N SER A 93 -10.23 -5.74 -3.63
CA SER A 93 -11.35 -4.87 -3.21
C SER A 93 -10.96 -3.39 -3.11
N LEU A 94 -9.68 -3.09 -2.88
CA LEU A 94 -9.14 -1.74 -2.82
C LEU A 94 -8.35 -1.35 -4.08
N GLU A 95 -8.28 -2.22 -5.07
CA GLU A 95 -7.39 -2.05 -6.22
C GLU A 95 -5.96 -1.68 -5.81
N CYS A 96 -5.49 -2.28 -4.70
CA CYS A 96 -4.27 -1.89 -4.02
C CYS A 96 -3.20 -2.99 -4.10
N ALA A 97 -1.96 -2.56 -4.37
CA ALA A 97 -0.77 -3.39 -4.34
C ALA A 97 0.24 -2.86 -3.31
N ILE A 98 0.86 -3.76 -2.57
CA ILE A 98 1.77 -3.40 -1.47
C ILE A 98 3.08 -4.15 -1.67
N GLU A 99 4.18 -3.44 -1.55
CA GLU A 99 5.54 -3.95 -1.61
C GLU A 99 6.27 -3.59 -0.32
N PHE A 100 6.92 -4.58 0.31
CA PHE A 100 7.75 -4.37 1.49
C PHE A 100 9.22 -4.30 1.10
N LYS A 101 9.98 -3.51 1.84
CA LYS A 101 11.43 -3.41 1.71
C LYS A 101 12.08 -3.49 3.08
N TYR A 102 13.20 -4.19 3.15
CA TYR A 102 14.01 -4.33 4.35
C TYR A 102 15.30 -3.56 4.15
N VAL A 103 15.52 -2.51 4.96
CA VAL A 103 16.64 -1.56 4.79
C VAL A 103 17.44 -1.38 6.07
N LYS A 104 18.75 -1.28 5.96
CA LYS A 104 19.70 -1.26 7.08
C LYS A 104 20.41 0.08 7.27
N ASP A 105 20.41 0.93 6.26
CA ASP A 105 21.05 2.24 6.29
C ASP A 105 20.37 3.21 5.30
N GLU A 106 20.71 4.49 5.40
CA GLU A 106 20.12 5.55 4.55
C GLU A 106 20.51 5.39 3.08
N LYS A 107 21.70 4.87 2.79
CA LYS A 107 22.15 4.63 1.42
C LYS A 107 21.31 3.53 0.74
N GLU A 108 21.07 2.44 1.47
CA GLU A 108 20.21 1.35 1.00
C GLU A 108 18.79 1.83 0.83
N LEU A 109 18.25 2.61 1.78
CA LEU A 109 16.93 3.23 1.70
C LEU A 109 16.79 4.07 0.42
N ASN A 110 17.73 4.97 0.17
CA ASN A 110 17.72 5.84 -1.01
C ASN A 110 17.79 5.03 -2.32
N ARG A 111 18.68 4.04 -2.38
CA ARG A 111 18.82 3.15 -3.55
C ARG A 111 17.52 2.37 -3.80
N THR A 112 16.91 1.86 -2.76
CA THR A 112 15.65 1.10 -2.86
C THR A 112 14.48 1.98 -3.32
N MET A 113 14.43 3.25 -2.89
CA MET A 113 13.47 4.22 -3.44
C MET A 113 13.68 4.43 -4.94
N ASP A 114 14.92 4.54 -5.41
CA ASP A 114 15.22 4.67 -6.85
C ASP A 114 14.80 3.43 -7.64
N GLU A 115 15.00 2.24 -7.09
CA GLU A 115 14.56 0.97 -7.69
C GLU A 115 13.04 0.92 -7.84
N ILE A 116 12.29 1.30 -6.79
CA ILE A 116 10.81 1.37 -6.84
C ILE A 116 10.36 2.43 -7.85
N LEU A 117 10.98 3.61 -7.86
CA LEU A 117 10.64 4.67 -8.81
C LEU A 117 10.85 4.22 -10.27
N ALA A 118 11.91 3.47 -10.53
CA ALA A 118 12.14 2.88 -11.86
C ALA A 118 11.06 1.86 -12.25
N ASP A 119 10.44 1.20 -11.27
CA ASP A 119 9.38 0.22 -11.49
C ASP A 119 7.99 0.86 -11.65
N VAL A 120 7.77 2.13 -11.24
CA VAL A 120 6.49 2.85 -11.36
C VAL A 120 5.91 2.78 -12.78
N GLU A 121 6.74 2.99 -13.80
CA GLU A 121 6.30 2.89 -15.20
C GLU A 121 5.79 1.48 -15.57
N GLY A 122 6.30 0.45 -14.89
CA GLY A 122 5.86 -0.94 -15.08
C GLY A 122 4.46 -1.22 -14.57
N TYR A 123 4.06 -0.54 -13.51
CA TYR A 123 2.71 -0.65 -12.94
C TYR A 123 1.70 0.28 -13.61
N LYS A 124 2.15 1.28 -14.36
CA LYS A 124 1.30 2.27 -15.00
C LYS A 124 0.32 1.64 -16.00
N GLY A 125 -0.95 2.02 -15.86
CA GLY A 125 -2.02 1.51 -16.72
C GLY A 125 -2.43 0.07 -16.42
N ASN A 126 -2.12 -0.46 -15.24
CA ASN A 126 -2.67 -1.73 -14.80
C ASN A 126 -4.19 -1.60 -14.60
N PRO A 127 -5.01 -2.45 -15.25
CA PRO A 127 -6.47 -2.31 -15.18
C PRO A 127 -7.07 -2.76 -13.84
N SER A 128 -6.30 -3.44 -12.99
CA SER A 128 -6.80 -4.07 -11.77
C SER A 128 -6.29 -3.41 -10.48
N TYR A 129 -5.25 -2.59 -10.56
CA TYR A 129 -4.63 -1.95 -9.40
C TYR A 129 -4.27 -0.51 -9.71
N SER A 130 -4.77 0.39 -8.87
CA SER A 130 -4.66 1.84 -9.05
C SER A 130 -3.93 2.53 -7.89
N VAL A 131 -3.80 1.87 -6.72
CA VAL A 131 -3.12 2.40 -5.52
C VAL A 131 -1.96 1.50 -5.13
N PHE A 132 -0.82 2.10 -4.79
CA PHE A 132 0.41 1.39 -4.49
C PHE A 132 1.01 1.87 -3.17
N TYR A 133 1.43 0.93 -2.32
CA TYR A 133 2.17 1.20 -1.09
C TYR A 133 3.55 0.57 -1.15
N SER A 134 4.55 1.33 -0.72
CA SER A 134 5.90 0.83 -0.48
C SER A 134 6.22 0.99 1.01
N VAL A 135 6.34 -0.12 1.72
CA VAL A 135 6.58 -0.15 3.16
C VAL A 135 8.05 -0.48 3.42
N PHE A 136 8.78 0.48 4.00
CA PHE A 136 10.19 0.32 4.32
C PHE A 136 10.35 -0.04 5.79
N TYR A 137 10.75 -1.28 6.06
CA TYR A 137 11.12 -1.75 7.38
C TYR A 137 12.60 -1.46 7.61
N ALA A 138 12.88 -0.48 8.45
CA ALA A 138 14.22 -0.02 8.75
C ALA A 138 14.78 -0.68 10.01
N VAL A 139 15.95 -1.28 9.91
CA VAL A 139 16.65 -1.88 11.04
C VAL A 139 17.59 -0.84 11.64
N GLY A 140 17.31 -0.47 12.91
CA GLY A 140 18.07 0.57 13.60
C GLY A 140 17.57 1.99 13.36
N SER A 141 18.28 2.98 13.89
CA SER A 141 17.85 4.38 13.96
C SER A 141 18.68 5.26 13.02
N PHE A 142 18.77 4.94 11.76
CA PHE A 142 19.57 5.70 10.78
C PHE A 142 18.79 6.80 10.07
N CYS A 143 17.46 6.78 10.12
CA CYS A 143 16.58 7.74 9.47
C CYS A 143 15.39 8.07 10.37
N SER A 144 14.98 9.33 10.40
CA SER A 144 13.73 9.72 11.06
C SER A 144 12.54 9.68 10.09
N PRO A 145 11.30 9.56 10.58
CA PRO A 145 10.11 9.65 9.72
C PRO A 145 10.06 10.95 8.89
N GLN A 146 10.47 12.08 9.48
CA GLN A 146 10.52 13.36 8.79
C GLN A 146 11.55 13.34 7.66
N ARG A 147 12.74 12.78 7.91
CA ARG A 147 13.78 12.63 6.89
C ARG A 147 13.31 11.73 5.75
N PHE A 148 12.66 10.61 6.07
CA PHE A 148 12.07 9.73 5.08
C PHE A 148 11.06 10.47 4.19
N ASN A 149 10.14 11.25 4.79
CA ASN A 149 9.14 11.99 4.03
C ASN A 149 9.78 13.00 3.07
N CYS A 150 10.80 13.74 3.53
CA CYS A 150 11.56 14.65 2.63
C CYS A 150 12.19 13.89 1.45
N MET A 151 12.82 12.73 1.72
CA MET A 151 13.43 11.92 0.65
C MET A 151 12.37 11.40 -0.32
N TRP A 152 11.19 10.96 0.19
CA TRP A 152 10.09 10.50 -0.65
C TRP A 152 9.55 11.60 -1.55
N GLU A 153 9.34 12.82 -1.03
CA GLU A 153 8.88 13.99 -1.77
C GLU A 153 9.90 14.41 -2.84
N GLU A 154 11.21 14.40 -2.51
CA GLU A 154 12.29 14.72 -3.46
C GLU A 154 12.33 13.76 -4.66
N LYS A 155 11.86 12.51 -4.51
CA LYS A 155 11.81 11.53 -5.60
C LYS A 155 10.63 11.73 -6.56
N HIS A 156 9.66 12.59 -6.22
CA HIS A 156 8.50 12.88 -7.07
C HIS A 156 7.70 11.63 -7.50
N PHE A 157 7.43 10.74 -6.55
CA PHE A 157 6.53 9.62 -6.81
C PHE A 157 5.14 10.11 -7.25
N PRO A 158 4.42 9.39 -8.12
CA PRO A 158 3.03 9.72 -8.45
C PRO A 158 2.13 9.71 -7.21
N ASP A 159 1.05 10.50 -7.21
CA ASP A 159 0.12 10.65 -6.07
C ASP A 159 -0.53 9.33 -5.60
N ASN A 160 -0.63 8.36 -6.50
CA ASN A 160 -1.16 7.04 -6.20
C ASN A 160 -0.11 6.07 -5.63
N TRP A 161 1.12 6.52 -5.40
CA TRP A 161 2.19 5.79 -4.71
C TRP A 161 2.43 6.40 -3.34
N LYS A 162 2.33 5.59 -2.30
CA LYS A 162 2.52 6.00 -0.90
C LYS A 162 3.68 5.27 -0.26
N GLY A 163 4.63 6.02 0.27
CA GLY A 163 5.74 5.51 1.06
C GLY A 163 5.39 5.45 2.55
N ILE A 164 5.66 4.33 3.19
CA ILE A 164 5.50 4.15 4.64
C ILE A 164 6.85 3.72 5.23
N TYR A 165 7.30 4.45 6.24
CA TYR A 165 8.52 4.15 6.97
C TYR A 165 8.19 3.60 8.35
N VAL A 166 8.65 2.39 8.64
CA VAL A 166 8.51 1.76 9.95
C VAL A 166 9.88 1.39 10.51
N GLN A 167 10.13 1.80 11.74
CA GLN A 167 11.39 1.51 12.42
C GLN A 167 11.25 0.20 13.20
N GLY A 168 11.97 -0.83 12.77
CA GLY A 168 12.16 -2.07 13.51
C GLY A 168 13.02 -1.89 14.76
N LYS A 169 12.90 -2.83 15.67
CA LYS A 169 13.73 -2.87 16.90
C LYS A 169 15.08 -3.50 16.64
#